data_6bc2ccd89786e25e06c96334d3c94cab
#
_entry.id   6bc2ccd89786e25e06c96334d3c94cab
#
_cell.length_a   1.000
_cell.length_b   1.000
_cell.length_c   1.000
_cell.angle_alpha   90.00
_cell.angle_beta   90.00
_cell.angle_gamma   90.00
#
_symmetry.space_group_name_H-M   'P 1'
#
loop_
_entity.id
_entity.type
_entity.pdbx_description
1 polymer ?
#
loop_
_entity_poly.entity_id
_entity_poly.type
_entity_poly.pdbx_seq_one_letter_code
_entity_poly.pdbx_strand_id
1 'polypeptide(L)'
;MDRKTKGRLAEIKVISYLVENEYEIYLPFSGNSKYDVIAIKNGVLKRISVKFTSVKKPSGAWSIELRQISRRNQHINIDKFNNKDYDLVAAYIGPIDKVVLIDSSKVKTRGLDIKV
;
A
#
# COMPACT_ATOMS: atom_id res chain seq x y z
N MET A 1 9.94 -15.89 -0.36
CA MET A 1 10.11 -14.50 -0.84
C MET A 1 10.32 -13.59 0.35
N ASP A 2 11.36 -12.78 0.32
CA ASP A 2 11.65 -11.87 1.42
C ASP A 2 10.74 -10.63 1.40
N ARG A 3 10.80 -9.83 2.48
CA ARG A 3 9.95 -8.64 2.64
C ARG A 3 10.17 -7.61 1.53
N LYS A 4 11.42 -7.40 1.15
CA LYS A 4 11.78 -6.41 0.12
C LYS A 4 11.23 -6.81 -1.24
N THR A 5 11.33 -8.09 -1.59
CA THR A 5 10.81 -8.63 -2.85
C THR A 5 9.28 -8.60 -2.88
N LYS A 6 8.62 -8.90 -1.75
CA LYS A 6 7.17 -8.79 -1.62
C LYS A 6 6.71 -7.35 -1.85
N GLY A 7 7.42 -6.38 -1.27
CA GLY A 7 7.12 -4.97 -1.46
C GLY A 7 7.22 -4.54 -2.92
N ARG A 8 8.28 -4.97 -3.61
CA ARG A 8 8.46 -4.69 -5.04
C ARG A 8 7.37 -5.33 -5.89
N LEU A 9 7.02 -6.58 -5.59
CA LEU A 9 5.95 -7.27 -6.29
C LEU A 9 4.63 -6.52 -6.13
N ALA A 10 4.31 -6.09 -4.93
CA ALA A 10 3.10 -5.32 -4.67
C ALA A 10 3.07 -4.02 -5.48
N GLU A 11 4.19 -3.29 -5.54
CA GLU A 11 4.28 -2.07 -6.34
C GLU A 11 4.05 -2.34 -7.82
N ILE A 12 4.67 -3.39 -8.36
CA ILE A 12 4.50 -3.77 -9.78
C ILE A 12 3.04 -4.13 -10.06
N LYS A 13 2.42 -4.90 -9.18
CA LYS A 13 1.02 -5.31 -9.35
C LYS A 13 0.06 -4.12 -9.27
N VAL A 14 0.32 -3.19 -8.35
CA VAL A 14 -0.50 -1.98 -8.22
C VAL A 14 -0.34 -1.10 -9.45
N ILE A 15 0.89 -0.89 -9.93
CA ILE A 15 1.14 -0.09 -11.13
C ILE A 15 0.42 -0.72 -12.34
N SER A 16 0.54 -2.03 -12.51
CA SER A 16 -0.15 -2.74 -13.60
C SER A 16 -1.66 -2.54 -13.52
N TYR A 17 -2.24 -2.69 -12.33
CA TYR A 17 -3.67 -2.48 -12.10
C TYR A 17 -4.08 -1.05 -12.47
N LEU A 18 -3.30 -0.05 -12.04
CA LEU A 18 -3.62 1.35 -12.31
C LEU A 18 -3.53 1.67 -13.81
N VAL A 19 -2.53 1.15 -14.50
CA VAL A 19 -2.38 1.35 -15.94
C VAL A 19 -3.54 0.69 -16.70
N GLU A 20 -3.92 -0.51 -16.31
CA GLU A 20 -5.06 -1.21 -16.91
C GLU A 20 -6.36 -0.44 -16.73
N ASN A 21 -6.48 0.34 -15.66
CA ASN A 21 -7.63 1.17 -15.37
C ASN A 21 -7.46 2.63 -15.84
N GLU A 22 -6.51 2.85 -16.75
CA GLU A 22 -6.31 4.11 -17.46
C GLU A 22 -5.86 5.26 -16.58
N TYR A 23 -5.15 4.98 -15.48
CA TYR A 23 -4.46 5.98 -14.70
C TYR A 23 -3.12 6.35 -15.36
N GLU A 24 -2.76 7.63 -15.27
CA GLU A 24 -1.43 8.11 -15.58
C GLU A 24 -0.58 7.99 -14.33
N ILE A 25 0.62 7.39 -14.43
CA ILE A 25 1.44 7.01 -13.27
C ILE A 25 2.70 7.86 -13.21
N TYR A 26 3.03 8.31 -11.99
CA TYR A 26 4.29 8.97 -11.69
C TYR A 26 4.90 8.33 -10.45
N LEU A 27 6.21 8.10 -10.48
CA LEU A 27 6.93 7.53 -9.35
C LEU A 27 7.77 8.61 -8.68
N PRO A 28 7.86 8.63 -7.34
CA PRO A 28 8.72 9.56 -6.64
C PRO A 28 10.19 9.34 -7.01
N PHE A 29 10.90 10.40 -7.27
CA PHE A 29 12.33 10.35 -7.52
C PHE A 29 13.12 10.11 -6.23
N SER A 30 12.67 10.69 -5.11
CA SER A 30 13.31 10.55 -3.81
C SER A 30 12.99 9.21 -3.15
N GLY A 31 14.00 8.55 -2.57
CA GLY A 31 13.81 7.34 -1.79
C GLY A 31 13.16 7.56 -0.42
N ASN A 32 12.98 8.83 -0.02
CA ASN A 32 12.38 9.19 1.28
C ASN A 32 10.93 9.63 1.15
N SER A 33 10.30 9.39 0.01
CA SER A 33 8.91 9.77 -0.19
C SER A 33 7.99 8.98 0.72
N LYS A 34 6.94 9.64 1.25
CA LYS A 34 5.95 9.01 2.11
C LYS A 34 4.89 8.24 1.34
N TYR A 35 4.85 8.39 0.04
CA TYR A 35 3.97 7.63 -0.84
C TYR A 35 4.79 6.93 -1.91
N ASP A 36 4.25 5.86 -2.46
CA ASP A 36 4.97 5.00 -3.40
C ASP A 36 4.67 5.33 -4.85
N VAL A 37 3.45 5.80 -5.13
CA VAL A 37 2.96 6.04 -6.49
C VAL A 37 2.05 7.25 -6.47
N ILE A 38 2.13 8.06 -7.54
CA ILE A 38 1.13 9.08 -7.83
C ILE A 38 0.34 8.60 -9.05
N ALA A 39 -0.98 8.66 -8.96
CA ALA A 39 -1.88 8.28 -10.05
C ALA A 39 -2.82 9.43 -10.37
N ILE A 40 -2.98 9.72 -11.65
CA ILE A 40 -3.85 10.80 -12.11
C ILE A 40 -4.86 10.23 -13.10
N LYS A 41 -6.13 10.54 -12.85
CA LYS A 41 -7.22 10.16 -13.75
C LYS A 41 -8.29 11.25 -13.73
N ASN A 42 -8.75 11.63 -14.90
CA ASN A 42 -9.76 12.68 -15.06
C ASN A 42 -9.38 13.98 -14.34
N GLY A 43 -8.10 14.34 -14.36
CA GLY A 43 -7.58 15.55 -13.72
C GLY A 43 -7.44 15.46 -12.20
N VAL A 44 -7.72 14.30 -11.59
CA VAL A 44 -7.62 14.11 -10.14
C VAL A 44 -6.36 13.34 -9.81
N LEU A 45 -5.51 13.96 -8.97
CA LEU A 45 -4.26 13.37 -8.50
C LEU A 45 -4.49 12.65 -7.18
N LYS A 46 -3.97 11.42 -7.08
CA LYS A 46 -3.99 10.62 -5.86
C LYS A 46 -2.59 10.17 -5.49
N ARG A 47 -2.21 10.40 -4.24
CA ARG A 47 -0.97 9.87 -3.65
C ARG A 47 -1.29 8.50 -3.06
N ILE A 48 -0.53 7.49 -3.42
CA ILE A 48 -0.86 6.10 -3.10
C ILE A 48 0.26 5.45 -2.29
N SER A 49 -0.09 4.85 -1.16
CA SER A 49 0.78 3.97 -0.39
C SER A 49 0.44 2.53 -0.76
N VAL A 50 1.46 1.76 -1.14
CA VAL A 50 1.30 0.37 -1.55
C VAL A 50 1.63 -0.56 -0.39
N LYS A 51 0.78 -1.54 -0.15
CA LYS A 51 0.95 -2.55 0.90
C LYS A 51 0.77 -3.95 0.35
N PHE A 52 1.58 -4.89 0.84
CA PHE A 52 1.44 -6.31 0.55
C PHE A 52 0.77 -6.99 1.74
N THR A 53 -0.15 -7.91 1.48
CA THR A 53 -0.65 -8.78 2.53
C THR A 53 -0.83 -10.22 2.04
N SER A 54 -0.60 -11.17 2.96
CA SER A 54 -0.88 -12.58 2.76
C SER A 54 -1.57 -13.18 3.99
N VAL A 55 -1.94 -12.34 4.95
CA VAL A 55 -2.50 -12.77 6.24
C VAL A 55 -4.01 -12.71 6.19
N LYS A 56 -4.64 -13.87 6.23
CA LYS A 56 -6.09 -14.01 6.27
C LYS A 56 -6.54 -14.36 7.70
N LYS A 57 -7.48 -13.59 8.24
CA LYS A 57 -8.04 -13.83 9.55
C LYS A 57 -9.11 -14.94 9.50
N PRO A 58 -9.43 -15.58 10.66
CA PRO A 58 -10.51 -16.57 10.70
C PRO A 58 -11.86 -16.05 10.19
N SER A 59 -12.10 -14.75 10.31
CA SER A 59 -13.32 -14.09 9.78
C SER A 59 -13.40 -14.09 8.27
N GLY A 60 -12.31 -14.41 7.57
CA GLY A 60 -12.21 -14.32 6.12
C GLY A 60 -11.66 -12.98 5.63
N ALA A 61 -11.44 -12.03 6.52
CA ALA A 61 -10.86 -10.74 6.17
C ALA A 61 -9.34 -10.85 6.00
N TRP A 62 -8.79 -10.03 5.10
CA TRP A 62 -7.34 -9.89 4.92
C TRP A 62 -6.83 -8.76 5.81
N SER A 63 -5.77 -9.04 6.55
CA SER A 63 -5.18 -8.08 7.49
C SER A 63 -4.03 -7.34 6.82
N ILE A 64 -4.05 -6.01 6.88
CA ILE A 64 -3.02 -5.15 6.30
C ILE A 64 -2.34 -4.39 7.43
N GLU A 65 -1.01 -4.50 7.52
CA GLU A 65 -0.21 -3.72 8.45
C GLU A 65 0.12 -2.37 7.81
N LEU A 66 -0.31 -1.29 8.46
CA LEU A 66 -0.11 0.06 7.96
C LEU A 66 1.10 0.75 8.58
N ARG A 67 1.56 0.28 9.73
CA ARG A 67 2.76 0.82 10.35
C ARG A 67 3.98 0.37 9.55
N GLN A 68 4.94 1.25 9.44
CA GLN A 68 6.24 0.90 8.91
C GLN A 68 7.15 0.53 10.06
N ILE A 69 7.63 -0.72 10.07
CA ILE A 69 8.52 -1.25 11.09
C ILE A 69 9.87 -1.49 10.44
N SER A 70 10.92 -0.86 11.00
CA SER A 70 12.28 -1.07 10.54
C SER A 70 13.20 -1.34 11.72
N ARG A 71 14.29 -2.09 11.46
CA ARG A 71 15.34 -2.33 12.44
C ARG A 71 16.64 -1.71 11.94
N ARG A 72 17.25 -0.90 12.80
CA ARG A 72 18.54 -0.29 12.50
C ARG A 72 19.37 -0.29 13.77
N ASN A 73 20.58 -0.87 13.72
CA ASN A 73 21.51 -0.95 14.86
C ASN A 73 20.84 -1.52 16.12
N GLN A 74 20.11 -2.63 15.99
CA GLN A 74 19.39 -3.31 17.07
C GLN A 74 18.21 -2.48 17.65
N HIS A 75 17.91 -1.33 17.07
CA HIS A 75 16.73 -0.55 17.46
C HIS A 75 15.57 -0.85 16.50
N ILE A 76 14.37 -0.90 17.06
CA ILE A 76 13.15 -1.06 16.28
C ILE A 76 12.50 0.30 16.14
N ASN A 77 12.36 0.76 14.91
CA ASN A 77 11.66 1.98 14.59
C ASN A 77 10.27 1.64 14.06
N ILE A 78 9.24 2.27 14.62
CA ILE A 78 7.86 2.07 14.22
C ILE A 78 7.29 3.41 13.79
N ASP A 79 7.02 3.54 12.49
CA ASP A 79 6.38 4.73 11.94
C ASP A 79 4.88 4.47 11.84
N LYS A 80 4.10 5.31 12.51
CA LYS A 80 2.65 5.20 12.49
C LYS A 80 2.10 5.69 11.16
N PHE A 81 1.04 5.04 10.69
CA PHE A 81 0.31 5.50 9.52
C PHE A 81 -0.31 6.88 9.81
N ASN A 82 -0.12 7.81 8.88
CA ASN A 82 -0.77 9.10 8.92
C ASN A 82 -1.61 9.24 7.65
N ASN A 83 -2.93 9.26 7.82
CA ASN A 83 -3.86 9.32 6.68
C ASN A 83 -3.81 10.63 5.90
N LYS A 84 -3.06 11.62 6.39
CA LYS A 84 -2.82 12.87 5.65
C LYS A 84 -1.69 12.76 4.64
N ASP A 85 -0.84 11.74 4.78
CA ASP A 85 0.30 11.52 3.87
C ASP A 85 -0.13 10.86 2.56
N TYR A 86 -1.31 10.24 2.53
CA TYR A 86 -1.79 9.46 1.39
C TYR A 86 -3.24 9.79 1.10
N ASP A 87 -3.64 9.65 -0.15
CA ASP A 87 -5.04 9.72 -0.56
C ASP A 87 -5.66 8.34 -0.64
N LEU A 88 -4.87 7.35 -1.06
CA LEU A 88 -5.29 5.95 -1.17
C LEU A 88 -4.23 5.02 -0.58
N VAL A 89 -4.69 3.91 -0.03
CA VAL A 89 -3.87 2.74 0.24
C VAL A 89 -4.22 1.70 -0.83
N ALA A 90 -3.21 1.21 -1.55
CA ALA A 90 -3.40 0.14 -2.51
C ALA A 90 -2.83 -1.14 -1.89
N ALA A 91 -3.70 -2.08 -1.60
CA ALA A 91 -3.31 -3.37 -1.02
C ALA A 91 -3.23 -4.42 -2.11
N TYR A 92 -2.07 -5.08 -2.21
CA TYR A 92 -1.94 -6.27 -3.02
C TYR A 92 -2.05 -7.51 -2.14
N ILE A 93 -3.08 -8.31 -2.39
CA ILE A 93 -3.34 -9.54 -1.66
C ILE A 93 -2.71 -10.70 -2.45
N GLY A 94 -1.51 -11.11 -2.02
CA GLY A 94 -0.69 -12.06 -2.76
C GLY A 94 -1.39 -13.38 -3.07
N PRO A 95 -1.97 -14.07 -2.08
CA PRO A 95 -2.56 -15.39 -2.30
C PRO A 95 -3.70 -15.44 -3.33
N ILE A 96 -4.39 -14.34 -3.56
CA ILE A 96 -5.49 -14.28 -4.54
C ILE A 96 -5.18 -13.35 -5.71
N ASP A 97 -3.95 -12.84 -5.78
CA ASP A 97 -3.46 -11.96 -6.85
C ASP A 97 -4.44 -10.82 -7.15
N LYS A 98 -4.81 -10.07 -6.11
CA LYS A 98 -5.82 -9.02 -6.22
C LYS A 98 -5.33 -7.70 -5.63
N VAL A 99 -5.60 -6.61 -6.34
CA VAL A 99 -5.35 -5.24 -5.88
C VAL A 99 -6.66 -4.62 -5.40
N VAL A 100 -6.63 -4.00 -4.23
CA VAL A 100 -7.79 -3.29 -3.66
C VAL A 100 -7.35 -1.87 -3.33
N LEU A 101 -8.11 -0.88 -3.81
CA LEU A 101 -7.86 0.53 -3.49
C LEU A 101 -8.78 0.94 -2.33
N ILE A 102 -8.20 1.57 -1.32
CA ILE A 102 -8.89 1.97 -0.10
C ILE A 102 -8.65 3.46 0.13
N ASP A 103 -9.72 4.23 0.31
CA ASP A 103 -9.62 5.64 0.64
C ASP A 103 -8.94 5.80 2.01
N SER A 104 -7.91 6.63 2.09
CA SER A 104 -7.15 6.80 3.33
C SER A 104 -7.98 7.41 4.45
N SER A 105 -9.02 8.18 4.14
CA SER A 105 -9.91 8.76 5.15
C SER A 105 -10.67 7.71 5.95
N LYS A 106 -10.81 6.50 5.42
CA LYS A 106 -11.47 5.37 6.09
C LYS A 106 -10.53 4.61 7.01
N VAL A 107 -9.25 4.95 7.00
CA VAL A 107 -8.23 4.24 7.77
C VAL A 107 -7.84 5.09 8.96
N LYS A 108 -8.11 4.60 10.18
CA LYS A 108 -7.85 5.34 11.41
C LYS A 108 -6.89 4.65 12.36
N THR A 109 -6.43 3.44 12.03
CA THR A 109 -5.66 2.60 12.94
C THR A 109 -4.34 2.15 12.32
N ARG A 110 -3.57 1.39 13.10
CA ARG A 110 -2.28 0.82 12.68
C ARG A 110 -2.42 -0.29 11.65
N GLY A 111 -3.61 -0.80 11.48
CA GLY A 111 -3.90 -1.88 10.55
C GLY A 111 -5.32 -1.77 10.04
N LEU A 112 -5.60 -2.51 8.99
CA LEU A 112 -6.89 -2.52 8.34
C LEU A 112 -7.24 -3.95 7.95
N ASP A 113 -8.50 -4.33 8.16
CA ASP A 113 -9.03 -5.60 7.70
C ASP A 113 -9.99 -5.36 6.54
N ILE A 114 -9.78 -6.09 5.44
CA ILE A 114 -10.64 -5.97 4.26
C ILE A 114 -11.19 -7.32 3.86
N LYS A 115 -12.45 -7.32 3.42
CA LYS A 115 -13.09 -8.49 2.80
C LYS A 115 -13.25 -8.25 1.31
N VAL A 116 -12.92 -9.28 0.54
CA VAL A 116 -13.05 -9.27 -0.91
C VAL A 116 -13.74 -10.52 -1.40
#